data_ab8a026928f5dc62558a141c1ce723a0
#
_entry.id   ab8a026928f5dc62558a141c1ce723a0
#
_cell.length_a   1.000
_cell.length_b   1.000
_cell.length_c   1.000
_cell.angle_alpha   90.00
_cell.angle_beta   90.00
_cell.angle_gamma   90.00
#
_symmetry.space_group_name_H-M   'P 1'
#
loop_
_entity.id
_entity.type
_entity.pdbx_description
1 polymer ?
#
loop_
_entity_poly.entity_id
_entity_poly.type
_entity_poly.pdbx_seq_one_letter_code
_entity_poly.pdbx_strand_id
1 'polypeptide(L)'
;VRFTGMGACILMVLGCGLKYYAISTTFPVGDTFFGMKTQVGLAALGYAIFGVGVEIAGITVSKIIVKWFKGKEMALAMGMEMATARLGTMLALAVTVPIATFFGVTDTEGVLHPNIPAPLLLCLIMLCIGTIAFFIYTFYDKKLDASLEEEGIEPEEPFRMKDIWLIITNKGFWLIAMLCVLFYSAVFPFLKYATDLIVQKYHVDPELAG
;
A
#
# COMPACT_ATOMS: atom_id res chain seq x y z
N VAL A 1 -1.68 16.37 8.72
CA VAL A 1 -1.45 15.74 7.41
C VAL A 1 0.02 15.41 7.22
N ARG A 2 0.96 16.37 7.31
CA ARG A 2 2.41 16.19 7.06
C ARG A 2 3.07 15.13 7.94
N PHE A 3 2.88 15.23 9.25
CA PHE A 3 3.45 14.27 10.21
C PHE A 3 2.91 12.85 9.99
N THR A 4 1.60 12.72 9.79
CA THR A 4 0.94 11.44 9.56
C THR A 4 1.40 10.80 8.25
N GLY A 5 1.51 11.60 7.17
CA GLY A 5 1.98 11.11 5.88
C GLY A 5 3.45 10.69 5.90
N MET A 6 4.33 11.44 6.56
CA MET A 6 5.72 11.04 6.73
C MET A 6 5.84 9.75 7.55
N GLY A 7 5.06 9.63 8.63
CA GLY A 7 4.99 8.39 9.43
C GLY A 7 4.54 7.19 8.58
N ALA A 8 3.52 7.38 7.73
CA ALA A 8 3.06 6.34 6.81
C ALA A 8 4.15 5.90 5.82
N CYS A 9 4.87 6.85 5.21
CA CYS A 9 5.99 6.56 4.30
C CYS A 9 7.09 5.75 5.01
N ILE A 10 7.47 6.13 6.22
CA ILE A 10 8.47 5.41 7.02
C ILE A 10 7.99 3.98 7.34
N LEU A 11 6.75 3.81 7.76
CA LEU A 11 6.17 2.47 8.02
C LEU A 11 6.18 1.59 6.78
N MET A 12 5.82 2.13 5.61
CA MET A 12 5.85 1.40 4.35
C MET A 12 7.27 0.97 3.97
N VAL A 13 8.26 1.85 4.08
CA VAL A 13 9.66 1.53 3.78
C VAL A 13 10.20 0.48 4.76
N LEU A 14 9.94 0.63 6.06
CA LEU A 14 10.36 -0.35 7.08
C LEU A 14 9.70 -1.72 6.87
N GLY A 15 8.39 -1.74 6.61
CA GLY A 15 7.65 -2.99 6.37
C GLY A 15 8.12 -3.71 5.11
N CYS A 16 8.35 -2.98 4.01
CA CYS A 16 8.89 -3.53 2.77
C CYS A 16 10.34 -4.00 2.94
N GLY A 17 11.18 -3.23 3.64
CA GLY A 17 12.55 -3.59 3.96
C GLY A 17 12.64 -4.87 4.80
N LEU A 18 11.77 -5.02 5.80
CA LEU A 18 11.70 -6.23 6.63
C LEU A 18 11.27 -7.45 5.80
N LYS A 19 10.32 -7.30 4.89
CA LYS A 19 9.93 -8.37 3.94
C LYS A 19 11.08 -8.76 3.03
N TYR A 20 11.77 -7.79 2.46
CA TYR A 20 12.94 -8.03 1.62
C TYR A 20 14.02 -8.76 2.39
N TYR A 21 14.35 -8.32 3.61
CA TYR A 21 15.32 -8.97 4.48
C TYR A 21 14.93 -10.42 4.81
N ALA A 22 13.66 -10.65 5.16
CA ALA A 22 13.15 -11.98 5.48
C ALA A 22 13.26 -12.98 4.31
N ILE A 23 13.08 -12.51 3.08
CA ILE A 23 13.09 -13.37 1.88
C ILE A 23 14.52 -13.53 1.31
N SER A 24 15.36 -12.51 1.42
CA SER A 24 16.74 -12.55 0.91
C SER A 24 17.73 -13.28 1.84
N THR A 25 17.38 -13.44 3.13
CA THR A 25 18.26 -14.06 4.12
C THR A 25 17.86 -15.51 4.36
N THR A 26 18.85 -16.40 4.36
CA THR A 26 18.67 -17.81 4.76
C THR A 26 18.78 -17.93 6.27
N PHE A 27 17.71 -18.39 6.91
CA PHE A 27 17.69 -18.65 8.35
C PHE A 27 18.01 -20.13 8.64
N PRO A 28 18.62 -20.45 9.80
CA PRO A 28 18.92 -21.82 10.19
C PRO A 28 17.66 -22.70 10.20
N VAL A 29 17.83 -23.97 9.80
CA VAL A 29 16.74 -24.94 9.80
C VAL A 29 16.35 -25.26 11.25
N GLY A 30 15.10 -24.94 11.62
CA GLY A 30 14.58 -25.16 12.98
C GLY A 30 14.29 -23.88 13.76
N ASP A 31 14.76 -22.73 13.32
CA ASP A 31 14.38 -21.44 13.94
C ASP A 31 12.89 -21.16 13.72
N THR A 32 12.18 -20.94 14.84
CA THR A 32 10.75 -20.62 14.83
C THR A 32 10.48 -19.29 15.52
N PHE A 33 9.68 -18.46 14.89
CA PHE A 33 9.17 -17.19 15.40
C PHE A 33 7.64 -17.27 15.44
N PHE A 34 7.04 -17.13 16.64
CA PHE A 34 5.59 -17.34 16.86
C PHE A 34 5.06 -18.70 16.36
N GLY A 35 5.83 -19.78 16.51
CA GLY A 35 5.42 -21.13 16.08
C GLY A 35 5.46 -21.38 14.56
N MET A 36 5.95 -20.42 13.78
CA MET A 36 6.17 -20.51 12.33
C MET A 36 7.67 -20.42 12.03
N LYS A 37 8.09 -20.82 10.82
CA LYS A 37 9.48 -20.59 10.37
C LYS A 37 9.80 -19.10 10.50
N THR A 38 10.95 -18.76 11.07
CA THR A 38 11.39 -17.35 11.32
C THR A 38 11.25 -16.48 10.08
N GLN A 39 11.60 -17.01 8.92
CA GLN A 39 11.44 -16.33 7.64
C GLN A 39 9.99 -15.89 7.37
N VAL A 40 9.04 -16.81 7.58
CA VAL A 40 7.60 -16.54 7.37
C VAL A 40 7.06 -15.55 8.39
N GLY A 41 7.46 -15.69 9.66
CA GLY A 41 7.05 -14.78 10.73
C GLY A 41 7.53 -13.36 10.51
N LEU A 42 8.80 -13.17 10.10
CA LEU A 42 9.35 -11.85 9.77
C LEU A 42 8.71 -11.25 8.51
N ALA A 43 8.46 -12.06 7.49
CA ALA A 43 7.76 -11.59 6.28
C ALA A 43 6.32 -11.16 6.61
N ALA A 44 5.61 -11.90 7.45
CA ALA A 44 4.26 -11.56 7.92
C ALA A 44 4.23 -10.28 8.75
N LEU A 45 5.21 -10.11 9.66
CA LEU A 45 5.37 -8.88 10.43
C LEU A 45 5.65 -7.67 9.52
N GLY A 46 6.57 -7.83 8.56
CA GLY A 46 6.84 -6.80 7.56
C GLY A 46 5.61 -6.43 6.74
N TYR A 47 4.79 -7.43 6.37
CA TYR A 47 3.53 -7.20 5.66
C TYR A 47 2.51 -6.44 6.52
N ALA A 48 2.39 -6.77 7.81
CA ALA A 48 1.50 -6.08 8.73
C ALA A 48 1.89 -4.60 8.90
N ILE A 49 3.18 -4.32 9.13
CA ILE A 49 3.70 -2.95 9.25
C ILE A 49 3.46 -2.16 7.95
N PHE A 50 3.74 -2.77 6.80
CA PHE A 50 3.51 -2.19 5.49
C PHE A 50 2.02 -1.86 5.28
N GLY A 51 1.12 -2.79 5.61
CA GLY A 51 -0.33 -2.62 5.49
C GLY A 51 -0.85 -1.42 6.29
N VAL A 52 -0.43 -1.28 7.56
CA VAL A 52 -0.78 -0.11 8.38
C VAL A 52 -0.31 1.18 7.70
N GLY A 53 0.92 1.19 7.16
CA GLY A 53 1.45 2.35 6.43
C GLY A 53 0.62 2.71 5.20
N VAL A 54 0.21 1.72 4.40
CA VAL A 54 -0.61 1.90 3.19
C VAL A 54 -1.97 2.52 3.51
N GLU A 55 -2.67 2.01 4.54
CA GLU A 55 -3.98 2.55 4.94
C GLU A 55 -3.87 4.00 5.41
N ILE A 56 -2.87 4.32 6.22
CA ILE A 56 -2.63 5.69 6.68
C ILE A 56 -2.28 6.60 5.50
N ALA A 57 -1.47 6.12 4.54
CA ALA A 57 -1.11 6.88 3.34
C ALA A 57 -2.34 7.19 2.49
N GLY A 58 -3.23 6.22 2.24
CA GLY A 58 -4.46 6.42 1.47
C GLY A 58 -5.35 7.51 2.07
N ILE A 59 -5.61 7.45 3.40
CA ILE A 59 -6.37 8.50 4.09
C ILE A 59 -5.67 9.86 3.99
N THR A 60 -4.34 9.87 4.09
CA THR A 60 -3.56 11.12 4.02
C THR A 60 -3.64 11.75 2.63
N VAL A 61 -3.53 10.96 1.57
CA VAL A 61 -3.63 11.44 0.17
C VAL A 61 -5.02 12.03 -0.09
N SER A 62 -6.08 11.35 0.31
CA SER A 62 -7.44 11.87 0.19
C SER A 62 -7.63 13.20 0.93
N LYS A 63 -7.06 13.35 2.13
CA LYS A 63 -7.07 14.63 2.86
C LYS A 63 -6.28 15.73 2.15
N ILE A 64 -5.15 15.40 1.55
CA ILE A 64 -4.36 16.32 0.75
C ILE A 64 -5.19 16.85 -0.43
N ILE A 65 -5.85 15.94 -1.16
CA ILE A 65 -6.69 16.30 -2.31
C ILE A 65 -7.81 17.25 -1.87
N VAL A 66 -8.52 16.93 -0.79
CA VAL A 66 -9.57 17.81 -0.26
C VAL A 66 -9.02 19.18 0.10
N LYS A 67 -7.84 19.26 0.71
CA LYS A 67 -7.21 20.54 1.09
C LYS A 67 -6.85 21.41 -0.13
N TRP A 68 -6.25 20.79 -1.16
CA TRP A 68 -5.76 21.53 -2.33
C TRP A 68 -6.86 21.88 -3.36
N PHE A 69 -7.92 21.05 -3.43
CA PHE A 69 -9.02 21.21 -4.40
C PHE A 69 -10.35 21.60 -3.76
N LYS A 70 -10.32 22.18 -2.55
CA LYS A 70 -11.52 22.63 -1.83
C LYS A 70 -12.32 23.63 -2.70
N GLY A 71 -13.55 23.26 -3.05
CA GLY A 71 -14.46 24.10 -3.82
C GLY A 71 -14.29 24.06 -5.34
N LYS A 72 -13.30 23.35 -5.89
CA LYS A 72 -13.08 23.23 -7.35
C LYS A 72 -12.69 21.79 -7.69
N GLU A 73 -13.43 21.18 -8.62
CA GLU A 73 -13.06 19.92 -9.29
C GLU A 73 -12.61 18.74 -8.39
N MET A 74 -13.00 18.76 -7.11
CA MET A 74 -12.60 17.76 -6.13
C MET A 74 -12.95 16.34 -6.58
N ALA A 75 -14.12 16.15 -7.22
CA ALA A 75 -14.54 14.85 -7.73
C ALA A 75 -13.62 14.34 -8.84
N LEU A 76 -13.13 15.24 -9.71
CA LEU A 76 -12.16 14.90 -10.75
C LEU A 76 -10.83 14.50 -10.15
N ALA A 77 -10.32 15.27 -9.19
CA ALA A 77 -9.04 14.98 -8.51
C ALA A 77 -9.07 13.63 -7.77
N MET A 78 -10.15 13.33 -7.06
CA MET A 78 -10.35 12.02 -6.42
C MET A 78 -10.49 10.88 -7.45
N GLY A 79 -11.18 11.11 -8.55
CA GLY A 79 -11.28 10.15 -9.65
C GLY A 79 -9.93 9.84 -10.28
N MET A 80 -9.09 10.85 -10.49
CA MET A 80 -7.72 10.70 -11.01
C MET A 80 -6.82 9.96 -10.01
N GLU A 81 -6.95 10.22 -8.71
CA GLU A 81 -6.24 9.46 -7.66
C GLU A 81 -6.54 7.97 -7.77
N MET A 82 -7.82 7.63 -7.79
CA MET A 82 -8.25 6.22 -7.90
C MET A 82 -7.80 5.56 -9.20
N ALA A 83 -7.89 6.27 -10.33
CA ALA A 83 -7.42 5.77 -11.62
C ALA A 83 -5.90 5.50 -11.60
N THR A 84 -5.12 6.44 -11.07
CA THR A 84 -3.65 6.29 -10.95
C THR A 84 -3.28 5.12 -10.03
N ALA A 85 -4.00 4.94 -8.91
CA ALA A 85 -3.78 3.81 -8.01
C ALA A 85 -4.05 2.47 -8.71
N ARG A 86 -5.10 2.37 -9.54
CA ARG A 86 -5.40 1.16 -10.33
C ARG A 86 -4.36 0.90 -11.41
N LEU A 87 -3.90 1.93 -12.11
CA LEU A 87 -2.79 1.81 -13.06
C LEU A 87 -1.50 1.32 -12.37
N GLY A 88 -1.19 1.84 -11.19
CA GLY A 88 -0.06 1.35 -10.38
C GLY A 88 -0.18 -0.14 -10.03
N THR A 89 -1.37 -0.59 -9.64
CA THR A 89 -1.62 -2.00 -9.34
C THR A 89 -1.45 -2.88 -10.58
N MET A 90 -1.99 -2.45 -11.73
CA MET A 90 -1.85 -3.17 -13.00
C MET A 90 -0.38 -3.27 -13.42
N LEU A 91 0.37 -2.18 -13.34
CA LEU A 91 1.81 -2.18 -13.65
C LEU A 91 2.60 -3.09 -12.69
N ALA A 92 2.28 -3.09 -11.40
CA ALA A 92 2.93 -3.96 -10.43
C ALA A 92 2.72 -5.44 -10.76
N LEU A 93 1.51 -5.85 -11.12
CA LEU A 93 1.20 -7.22 -11.54
C LEU A 93 1.95 -7.59 -12.83
N ALA A 94 1.89 -6.73 -13.85
CA ALA A 94 2.53 -6.99 -15.15
C ALA A 94 4.06 -7.08 -15.06
N VAL A 95 4.70 -6.36 -14.15
CA VAL A 95 6.17 -6.22 -14.08
C VAL A 95 6.81 -7.21 -13.09
N THR A 96 6.06 -7.71 -12.11
CA THR A 96 6.59 -8.57 -11.03
C THR A 96 7.22 -9.86 -11.58
N VAL A 97 6.51 -10.60 -12.43
CA VAL A 97 6.99 -11.88 -12.99
C VAL A 97 8.17 -11.67 -13.94
N PRO A 98 8.10 -10.76 -14.95
CA PRO A 98 9.24 -10.46 -15.80
C PRO A 98 10.52 -10.08 -15.06
N ILE A 99 10.42 -9.29 -13.97
CA ILE A 99 11.60 -8.94 -13.18
C ILE A 99 12.14 -10.14 -12.43
N ALA A 100 11.30 -10.96 -11.83
CA ALA A 100 11.75 -12.15 -11.12
C ALA A 100 12.46 -13.13 -12.07
N THR A 101 12.00 -13.30 -13.30
CA THR A 101 12.62 -14.15 -14.31
C THR A 101 13.88 -13.54 -14.89
N PHE A 102 13.89 -12.23 -15.15
CA PHE A 102 15.08 -11.54 -15.70
C PHE A 102 16.30 -11.62 -14.78
N PHE A 103 16.08 -11.51 -13.48
CA PHE A 103 17.13 -11.67 -12.45
C PHE A 103 17.23 -13.12 -11.93
N GLY A 104 16.56 -14.05 -12.56
CA GLY A 104 16.63 -15.47 -12.23
C GLY A 104 17.97 -16.09 -12.60
N VAL A 105 18.29 -17.21 -11.98
CA VAL A 105 19.49 -18.01 -12.29
C VAL A 105 19.06 -19.31 -12.92
N THR A 106 19.68 -19.66 -14.05
CA THR A 106 19.45 -20.95 -14.71
C THR A 106 20.43 -21.98 -14.14
N ASP A 107 19.89 -23.10 -13.66
CA ASP A 107 20.69 -24.21 -13.13
C ASP A 107 21.39 -24.98 -14.25
N THR A 108 22.33 -25.85 -13.87
CA THR A 108 23.08 -26.74 -14.79
C THR A 108 22.16 -27.69 -15.59
N GLU A 109 20.94 -27.92 -15.12
CA GLU A 109 19.90 -28.71 -15.81
C GLU A 109 19.04 -27.89 -16.76
N GLY A 110 19.32 -26.58 -16.94
CA GLY A 110 18.55 -25.67 -17.80
C GLY A 110 17.22 -25.17 -17.17
N VAL A 111 16.99 -25.41 -15.88
CA VAL A 111 15.79 -24.94 -15.19
C VAL A 111 16.02 -23.51 -14.68
N LEU A 112 15.11 -22.60 -15.03
CA LEU A 112 15.13 -21.21 -14.56
C LEU A 112 14.57 -21.12 -13.14
N HIS A 113 15.38 -20.65 -12.21
CA HIS A 113 14.97 -20.31 -10.84
C HIS A 113 14.74 -18.81 -10.74
N PRO A 114 13.46 -18.32 -10.64
CA PRO A 114 13.17 -16.90 -10.57
C PRO A 114 13.67 -16.29 -9.27
N ASN A 115 14.24 -15.08 -9.35
CA ASN A 115 14.73 -14.35 -8.19
C ASN A 115 13.57 -13.59 -7.52
N ILE A 116 12.91 -14.21 -6.54
CA ILE A 116 11.77 -13.63 -5.79
C ILE A 116 12.13 -12.34 -5.03
N PRO A 117 13.32 -12.17 -4.43
CA PRO A 117 13.76 -10.92 -3.82
C PRO A 117 13.81 -9.71 -4.78
N ALA A 118 14.07 -9.91 -6.06
CA ALA A 118 14.30 -8.81 -7.01
C ALA A 118 13.08 -7.86 -7.17
N PRO A 119 11.85 -8.31 -7.37
CA PRO A 119 10.68 -7.44 -7.40
C PRO A 119 10.47 -6.66 -6.09
N LEU A 120 10.76 -7.28 -4.93
CA LEU A 120 10.65 -6.61 -3.64
C LEU A 120 11.68 -5.50 -3.47
N LEU A 121 12.90 -5.72 -3.97
CA LEU A 121 13.93 -4.67 -3.99
C LEU A 121 13.50 -3.48 -4.84
N LEU A 122 12.91 -3.74 -6.03
CA LEU A 122 12.36 -2.68 -6.86
C LEU A 122 11.26 -1.90 -6.12
N CYS A 123 10.32 -2.60 -5.48
CA CYS A 123 9.28 -1.95 -4.67
C CYS A 123 9.89 -1.08 -3.56
N LEU A 124 10.92 -1.56 -2.88
CA LEU A 124 11.61 -0.81 -1.82
C LEU A 124 12.26 0.47 -2.38
N ILE A 125 12.92 0.39 -3.53
CA ILE A 125 13.51 1.56 -4.19
C ILE A 125 12.43 2.58 -4.56
N MET A 126 11.32 2.12 -5.16
CA MET A 126 10.20 3.00 -5.51
C MET A 126 9.57 3.67 -4.28
N LEU A 127 9.46 2.96 -3.15
CA LEU A 127 8.98 3.52 -1.89
C LEU A 127 9.93 4.57 -1.33
N CYS A 128 11.24 4.36 -1.43
CA CYS A 128 12.23 5.35 -1.02
C CYS A 128 12.13 6.62 -1.88
N ILE A 129 11.98 6.47 -3.20
CA ILE A 129 11.76 7.62 -4.11
C ILE A 129 10.45 8.33 -3.74
N GLY A 130 9.37 7.59 -3.49
CA GLY A 130 8.09 8.15 -3.04
C GLY A 130 8.19 8.90 -1.72
N THR A 131 8.99 8.39 -0.77
CA THR A 131 9.26 9.07 0.51
C THR A 131 9.99 10.39 0.32
N ILE A 132 10.99 10.42 -0.57
CA ILE A 132 11.71 11.66 -0.92
C ILE A 132 10.75 12.66 -1.59
N ALA A 133 9.91 12.20 -2.53
CA ALA A 133 8.91 13.04 -3.16
C ALA A 133 7.91 13.60 -2.14
N PHE A 134 7.45 12.80 -1.19
CA PHE A 134 6.57 13.26 -0.12
C PHE A 134 7.26 14.26 0.81
N PHE A 135 8.56 14.07 1.08
CA PHE A 135 9.34 15.04 1.85
C PHE A 135 9.40 16.40 1.14
N ILE A 136 9.65 16.40 -0.17
CA ILE A 136 9.60 17.62 -1.00
C ILE A 136 8.20 18.25 -0.95
N TYR A 137 7.14 17.45 -1.09
CA TYR A 137 5.76 17.91 -0.96
C TYR A 137 5.51 18.64 0.37
N THR A 138 6.12 18.20 1.47
CA THR A 138 5.96 18.83 2.80
C THR A 138 6.35 20.32 2.79
N PHE A 139 7.33 20.72 1.99
CA PHE A 139 7.71 22.14 1.85
C PHE A 139 6.64 22.95 1.10
N TYR A 140 6.07 22.38 0.05
CA TYR A 140 4.98 23.03 -0.70
C TYR A 140 3.71 23.15 0.16
N ASP A 141 3.40 22.13 0.95
CA ASP A 141 2.25 22.16 1.86
C ASP A 141 2.39 23.21 2.97
N LYS A 142 3.62 23.43 3.48
CA LYS A 142 3.89 24.53 4.42
C LYS A 142 3.65 25.90 3.79
N LYS A 143 4.05 26.07 2.53
CA LYS A 143 3.85 27.32 1.81
C LYS A 143 2.37 27.59 1.53
N LEU A 144 1.61 26.54 1.23
CA LEU A 144 0.16 26.65 1.08
C LEU A 144 -0.51 27.05 2.38
N ASP A 145 -0.14 26.46 3.52
CA ASP A 145 -0.72 26.83 4.82
C ASP A 145 -0.49 28.31 5.13
N ALA A 146 0.71 28.83 4.88
CA ALA A 146 1.03 30.24 5.07
C ALA A 146 0.14 31.16 4.19
N SER A 147 -0.10 30.79 2.93
CA SER A 147 -0.97 31.57 2.05
C SER A 147 -2.45 31.53 2.47
N LEU A 148 -2.92 30.40 2.99
CA LEU A 148 -4.30 30.25 3.51
C LEU A 148 -4.51 31.05 4.80
N GLU A 149 -3.50 31.14 5.66
CA GLU A 149 -3.53 31.98 6.87
C GLU A 149 -3.59 33.47 6.48
N GLU A 150 -2.85 33.89 5.45
CA GLU A 150 -2.91 35.27 4.93
C GLU A 150 -4.30 35.62 4.35
N GLU A 151 -5.01 34.64 3.76
CA GLU A 151 -6.37 34.80 3.23
C GLU A 151 -7.45 34.73 4.34
N GLY A 152 -7.07 34.55 5.62
CA GLY A 152 -8.00 34.50 6.77
C GLY A 152 -8.83 33.20 6.81
N ILE A 153 -8.39 32.16 6.14
CA ILE A 153 -9.02 30.83 6.21
C ILE A 153 -8.52 30.14 7.48
N GLU A 154 -9.42 29.93 8.44
CA GLU A 154 -9.08 29.23 9.67
C GLU A 154 -8.58 27.82 9.42
N PRO A 155 -7.47 27.38 10.08
CA PRO A 155 -6.99 26.01 9.99
C PRO A 155 -8.04 25.02 10.53
N GLU A 156 -8.10 23.82 9.97
CA GLU A 156 -8.98 22.75 10.44
C GLU A 156 -8.80 22.53 11.95
N GLU A 157 -9.89 22.40 12.68
CA GLU A 157 -9.83 22.11 14.12
C GLU A 157 -8.97 20.88 14.41
N PRO A 158 -8.10 20.95 15.45
CA PRO A 158 -7.27 19.81 15.82
C PRO A 158 -8.14 18.65 16.30
N PHE A 159 -7.79 17.45 15.88
CA PHE A 159 -8.46 16.21 16.27
C PHE A 159 -8.52 16.07 17.80
N ARG A 160 -9.71 15.84 18.33
CA ARG A 160 -9.95 15.62 19.76
C ARG A 160 -10.37 14.17 19.99
N MET A 161 -9.85 13.54 21.05
CA MET A 161 -10.23 12.16 21.41
C MET A 161 -11.74 11.98 21.66
N LYS A 162 -12.45 13.05 21.99
CA LYS A 162 -13.93 13.04 22.11
C LYS A 162 -14.63 12.78 20.79
N ASP A 163 -14.00 13.14 19.67
CA ASP A 163 -14.59 12.96 18.33
C ASP A 163 -14.70 11.49 17.95
N ILE A 164 -13.79 10.64 18.46
CA ILE A 164 -13.87 9.17 18.30
C ILE A 164 -15.17 8.65 18.92
N TRP A 165 -15.49 9.11 20.13
CA TRP A 165 -16.71 8.66 20.82
C TRP A 165 -17.97 9.08 20.05
N LEU A 166 -17.96 10.30 19.51
CA LEU A 166 -19.07 10.80 18.68
C LEU A 166 -19.27 9.95 17.41
N ILE A 167 -18.16 9.56 16.76
CA ILE A 167 -18.19 8.71 15.56
C ILE A 167 -18.74 7.32 15.91
N ILE A 168 -18.22 6.67 16.96
CA ILE A 168 -18.62 5.31 17.36
C ILE A 168 -20.10 5.27 17.80
N THR A 169 -20.61 6.34 18.36
CA THR A 169 -22.01 6.43 18.81
C THR A 169 -22.98 6.69 17.65
N ASN A 170 -22.46 7.11 16.48
CA ASN A 170 -23.29 7.43 15.33
C ASN A 170 -23.74 6.15 14.58
N LYS A 171 -25.05 5.93 14.49
CA LYS A 171 -25.64 4.78 13.78
C LYS A 171 -25.29 4.77 12.29
N GLY A 172 -25.20 5.96 11.66
CA GLY A 172 -24.82 6.10 10.25
C GLY A 172 -23.40 5.59 10.00
N PHE A 173 -22.45 5.84 10.92
CA PHE A 173 -21.10 5.31 10.84
C PHE A 173 -21.11 3.76 10.76
N TRP A 174 -21.85 3.09 11.62
CA TRP A 174 -21.92 1.62 11.63
C TRP A 174 -22.54 1.03 10.37
N LEU A 175 -23.56 1.69 9.81
CA LEU A 175 -24.15 1.25 8.53
C LEU A 175 -23.13 1.34 7.37
N ILE A 176 -22.38 2.43 7.31
CA ILE A 176 -21.33 2.61 6.30
C ILE A 176 -20.17 1.63 6.54
N ALA A 177 -19.74 1.46 7.79
CA ALA A 177 -18.70 0.50 8.14
C ALA A 177 -19.09 -0.93 7.77
N MET A 178 -20.34 -1.34 8.05
CA MET A 178 -20.85 -2.66 7.68
C MET A 178 -20.92 -2.84 6.17
N LEU A 179 -21.35 -1.82 5.43
CA LEU A 179 -21.33 -1.84 3.96
C LEU A 179 -19.92 -2.05 3.43
N CYS A 180 -18.91 -1.33 3.96
CA CYS A 180 -17.52 -1.49 3.59
C CYS A 180 -17.01 -2.90 3.89
N VAL A 181 -17.29 -3.44 5.08
CA VAL A 181 -16.89 -4.81 5.45
C VAL A 181 -17.46 -5.85 4.49
N LEU A 182 -18.78 -5.76 4.18
CA LEU A 182 -19.45 -6.69 3.26
C LEU A 182 -18.86 -6.58 1.84
N PHE A 183 -18.65 -5.36 1.36
CA PHE A 183 -18.06 -5.12 0.04
C PHE A 183 -16.64 -5.72 -0.06
N TYR A 184 -15.77 -5.38 0.89
CA TYR A 184 -14.39 -5.85 0.85
C TYR A 184 -14.24 -7.35 1.12
N SER A 185 -15.11 -7.94 1.94
CA SER A 185 -15.12 -9.40 2.16
C SER A 185 -15.49 -10.21 0.92
N ALA A 186 -16.21 -9.61 -0.02
CA ALA A 186 -16.51 -10.24 -1.32
C ALA A 186 -15.40 -9.98 -2.36
N VAL A 187 -14.92 -8.73 -2.46
CA VAL A 187 -13.99 -8.29 -3.50
C VAL A 187 -12.57 -8.83 -3.30
N PHE A 188 -12.03 -8.79 -2.09
CA PHE A 188 -10.65 -9.21 -1.86
C PHE A 188 -10.39 -10.70 -2.08
N PRO A 189 -11.22 -11.63 -1.58
CA PRO A 189 -11.05 -13.05 -1.90
C PRO A 189 -11.18 -13.32 -3.40
N PHE A 190 -12.13 -12.68 -4.07
CA PHE A 190 -12.29 -12.84 -5.51
C PHE A 190 -11.02 -12.40 -6.26
N LEU A 191 -10.50 -11.20 -5.99
CA LEU A 191 -9.30 -10.70 -6.66
C LEU A 191 -8.07 -11.57 -6.37
N LYS A 192 -7.95 -12.09 -5.15
CA LYS A 192 -6.82 -12.92 -4.75
C LYS A 192 -6.81 -14.29 -5.43
N TYR A 193 -7.97 -14.87 -5.64
CA TYR A 193 -8.14 -16.21 -6.20
C TYR A 193 -8.64 -16.22 -7.65
N ALA A 194 -8.81 -15.06 -8.26
CA ALA A 194 -9.35 -14.93 -9.63
C ALA A 194 -8.49 -15.70 -10.65
N THR A 195 -7.17 -15.57 -10.59
CA THR A 195 -6.25 -16.28 -11.47
C THR A 195 -6.35 -17.79 -11.30
N ASP A 196 -6.31 -18.30 -10.06
CA ASP A 196 -6.46 -19.71 -9.78
C ASP A 196 -7.82 -20.26 -10.24
N LEU A 197 -8.88 -19.48 -10.06
CA LEU A 197 -10.21 -19.84 -10.50
C LEU A 197 -10.27 -19.98 -12.04
N ILE A 198 -9.67 -19.04 -12.76
CA ILE A 198 -9.63 -19.03 -14.22
C ILE A 198 -8.83 -20.24 -14.74
N VAL A 199 -7.66 -20.51 -14.18
CA VAL A 199 -6.82 -21.66 -14.54
C VAL A 199 -7.52 -22.97 -14.26
N GLN A 200 -8.06 -23.16 -13.05
CA GLN A 200 -8.64 -24.45 -12.66
C GLN A 200 -10.00 -24.73 -13.29
N LYS A 201 -10.83 -23.69 -13.46
CA LYS A 201 -12.21 -23.87 -13.97
C LYS A 201 -12.30 -23.84 -15.48
N TYR A 202 -11.50 -22.98 -16.12
CA TYR A 202 -11.56 -22.74 -17.55
C TYR A 202 -10.36 -23.30 -18.31
N HIS A 203 -9.39 -23.91 -17.60
CA HIS A 203 -8.18 -24.51 -18.16
C HIS A 203 -7.36 -23.52 -19.04
N VAL A 204 -7.40 -22.24 -18.67
CA VAL A 204 -6.62 -21.19 -19.32
C VAL A 204 -5.16 -21.32 -18.89
N ASP A 205 -4.24 -21.06 -19.82
CA ASP A 205 -2.82 -21.11 -19.54
C ASP A 205 -2.46 -20.12 -18.42
N PRO A 206 -1.70 -20.53 -17.37
CA PRO A 206 -1.34 -19.66 -16.26
C PRO A 206 -0.69 -18.33 -16.67
N GLU A 207 0.05 -18.31 -17.80
CA GLU A 207 0.66 -17.10 -18.34
C GLU A 207 -0.36 -16.08 -18.87
N LEU A 208 -1.54 -16.55 -19.29
CA LEU A 208 -2.62 -15.72 -19.81
C LEU A 208 -3.67 -15.35 -18.77
N ALA A 209 -3.64 -15.98 -17.59
CA ALA A 209 -4.63 -15.82 -16.55
C ALA A 209 -4.25 -14.74 -15.50
N GLY A 210 -3.01 -14.21 -15.55
CA GLY A 210 -2.43 -13.26 -14.59
C GLY A 210 -2.45 -11.80 -15.02
#